data_2b2e4a902e5e7f5f57428ed7e05097ce
#
_entry.id   2b2e4a902e5e7f5f57428ed7e05097ce
#
_cell.length_a   1.000
_cell.length_b   1.000
_cell.length_c   1.000
_cell.angle_alpha   90.00
_cell.angle_beta   90.00
_cell.angle_gamma   90.00
#
_symmetry.space_group_name_H-M   'P 1'
#
loop_
_entity.id
_entity.type
_entity.pdbx_description
1 polymer ?
#
loop_
_entity_poly.entity_id
_entity_poly.type
_entity_poly.pdbx_seq_one_letter_code
_entity_poly.pdbx_strand_id
1 'polypeptide(L)'
;MSVALMWEARAAEGRGEELLAWVREQDLPARPLRREVLRAPGERVLVITWWDAAYDDSLPELPEPTGGLVARAVHRWRFESVDG
;
A
#
# COMPACT_ATOMS: atom_id res chain seq x y z
N MET A 1 19.41 -4.47 6.31
CA MET A 1 18.76 -3.14 6.23
C MET A 1 17.39 -3.33 5.61
N SER A 2 16.39 -2.59 6.07
CA SER A 2 15.04 -2.77 5.52
C SER A 2 14.48 -1.47 4.97
N VAL A 3 13.60 -1.64 3.99
CA VAL A 3 12.90 -0.55 3.32
C VAL A 3 11.40 -0.75 3.52
N ALA A 4 10.68 0.31 3.82
CA ALA A 4 9.23 0.31 3.91
C ALA A 4 8.65 1.04 2.72
N LEU A 5 7.71 0.39 2.04
CA LEU A 5 6.90 1.00 1.00
C LEU A 5 5.52 1.29 1.58
N MET A 6 5.06 2.51 1.42
CA MET A 6 3.72 2.91 1.84
C MET A 6 2.87 3.23 0.63
N TRP A 7 1.67 2.70 0.63
CA TRP A 7 0.68 2.88 -0.42
C TRP A 7 -0.61 3.33 0.25
N GLU A 8 -1.08 4.53 -0.05
CA GLU A 8 -2.26 5.06 0.59
C GLU A 8 -3.29 5.46 -0.47
N ALA A 9 -4.52 5.02 -0.27
CA ALA A 9 -5.63 5.34 -1.16
C ALA A 9 -6.82 5.85 -0.37
N ARG A 10 -7.59 6.72 -1.01
CA ARG A 10 -8.86 7.17 -0.50
C ARG A 10 -9.95 6.68 -1.43
N ALA A 11 -10.91 5.93 -0.89
CA ALA A 11 -12.00 5.40 -1.70
C ALA A 11 -12.91 6.51 -2.20
N ALA A 12 -13.52 6.30 -3.35
CA ALA A 12 -14.64 7.10 -3.78
C ALA A 12 -15.75 7.00 -2.73
N GLU A 13 -16.59 8.02 -2.66
CA GLU A 13 -17.63 8.10 -1.63
C GLU A 13 -18.45 6.81 -1.55
N GLY A 14 -18.55 6.27 -0.33
CA GLY A 14 -19.32 5.05 -0.06
C GLY A 14 -18.62 3.75 -0.46
N ARG A 15 -17.39 3.79 -1.00
CA ARG A 15 -16.73 2.60 -1.51
C ARG A 15 -15.55 2.14 -0.65
N GLY A 16 -15.48 2.57 0.60
CA GLY A 16 -14.36 2.22 1.49
C GLY A 16 -14.21 0.73 1.72
N GLU A 17 -15.30 0.01 1.97
CA GLU A 17 -15.25 -1.44 2.18
C GLU A 17 -14.84 -2.18 0.90
N GLU A 18 -15.27 -1.68 -0.25
CA GLU A 18 -14.90 -2.26 -1.54
C GLU A 18 -13.40 -2.07 -1.80
N LEU A 19 -12.87 -0.89 -1.47
CA LEU A 19 -11.44 -0.62 -1.60
C LEU A 19 -10.63 -1.56 -0.69
N LEU A 20 -11.08 -1.74 0.55
CA LEU A 20 -10.41 -2.62 1.50
C LEU A 20 -10.37 -4.06 0.98
N ALA A 21 -11.49 -4.54 0.45
CA ALA A 21 -11.56 -5.88 -0.14
C ALA A 21 -10.62 -6.02 -1.34
N TRP A 22 -10.60 -5.01 -2.21
CA TRP A 22 -9.72 -5.00 -3.37
C TRP A 22 -8.24 -5.09 -2.95
N VAL A 23 -7.86 -4.30 -1.94
CA VAL A 23 -6.48 -4.31 -1.44
C VAL A 23 -6.09 -5.70 -0.92
N ARG A 24 -6.98 -6.33 -0.17
CA ARG A 24 -6.71 -7.66 0.40
C ARG A 24 -6.52 -8.74 -0.66
N GLU A 25 -7.10 -8.57 -1.83
CA GLU A 25 -6.99 -9.52 -2.92
C GLU A 25 -5.72 -9.35 -3.74
N GLN A 26 -4.98 -8.27 -3.55
CA GLN A 26 -3.77 -8.02 -4.34
C GLN A 26 -2.60 -8.86 -3.85
N ASP A 27 -2.08 -9.70 -4.74
CA ASP A 27 -0.88 -10.47 -4.48
C ASP A 27 0.33 -9.77 -5.11
N LEU A 28 1.44 -9.80 -4.40
CA LEU A 28 2.70 -9.26 -4.91
C LEU A 28 3.53 -10.39 -5.51
N PRO A 29 4.33 -10.13 -6.56
CA PRO A 29 5.14 -11.18 -7.19
C PRO A 29 6.29 -11.69 -6.33
N ALA A 30 6.56 -11.03 -5.20
CA ALA A 30 7.54 -11.47 -4.24
C ALA A 30 6.98 -11.26 -2.83
N ARG A 31 7.53 -11.99 -1.86
CA ARG A 31 7.04 -11.96 -0.49
C ARG A 31 7.78 -10.89 0.32
N PRO A 32 7.09 -9.90 0.89
CA PRO A 32 7.73 -8.96 1.80
C PRO A 32 8.07 -9.62 3.14
N LEU A 33 8.95 -9.00 3.91
CA LEU A 33 9.22 -9.41 5.28
C LEU A 33 7.95 -9.32 6.13
N ARG A 34 7.14 -8.29 5.86
CA ARG A 34 5.89 -8.06 6.56
C ARG A 34 4.98 -7.21 5.67
N ARG A 35 3.69 -7.44 5.76
CA ARG A 35 2.68 -6.62 5.11
C ARG A 35 1.60 -6.29 6.12
N GLU A 36 1.20 -5.03 6.17
CA GLU A 36 0.14 -4.59 7.05
C GLU A 36 -0.84 -3.71 6.29
N VAL A 37 -2.13 -3.96 6.50
CA VAL A 37 -3.21 -3.17 5.91
C VAL A 37 -3.90 -2.43 7.04
N LEU A 38 -3.97 -1.11 6.93
CA LEU A 38 -4.58 -0.24 7.93
C LEU A 38 -5.65 0.62 7.26
N ARG A 39 -6.59 1.08 8.06
CA ARG A 39 -7.59 2.01 7.56
C ARG A 39 -7.75 3.19 8.51
N ALA A 40 -8.23 4.30 7.97
CA ALA A 40 -8.43 5.54 8.72
C ALA A 40 -9.77 6.18 8.34
N PRO A 41 -10.27 7.12 9.16
CA PRO A 41 -11.48 7.86 8.80
C PRO A 41 -11.34 8.53 7.43
N GLY A 42 -12.47 8.75 6.77
CA GLY A 42 -12.49 9.31 5.42
C GLY A 42 -12.29 8.27 4.35
N GLU A 43 -12.57 7.00 4.65
CA GLU A 43 -12.51 5.90 3.70
C GLU A 43 -11.11 5.72 3.12
N ARG A 44 -10.08 5.90 3.96
CA ARG A 44 -8.69 5.74 3.55
C ARG A 44 -8.16 4.38 3.93
N VAL A 45 -7.30 3.82 3.08
CA VAL A 45 -6.61 2.56 3.31
C VAL A 45 -5.12 2.78 3.10
N LEU A 46 -4.31 2.30 4.03
CA LEU A 46 -2.86 2.35 3.96
C LEU A 46 -2.33 0.93 3.95
N VAL A 47 -1.42 0.64 3.02
CA VAL A 47 -0.71 -0.63 2.99
C VAL A 47 0.78 -0.33 3.18
N ILE A 48 1.38 -1.00 4.15
CA ILE A 48 2.81 -0.92 4.38
C ILE A 48 3.40 -2.29 4.12
N THR A 49 4.48 -2.33 3.32
CA THR A 49 5.24 -3.56 3.11
C THR A 49 6.70 -3.28 3.47
N TRP A 50 7.31 -4.23 4.17
CA TRP A 50 8.73 -4.15 4.57
C TRP A 50 9.53 -5.14 3.77
N TRP A 51 10.71 -4.71 3.30
CA TRP A 51 11.55 -5.49 2.41
C TRP A 51 13.01 -5.49 2.90
N ASP A 52 13.67 -6.64 2.79
CA ASP A 52 15.10 -6.72 2.99
C ASP A 52 15.78 -6.32 1.68
N ALA A 53 16.09 -5.05 1.56
CA ALA A 53 16.52 -4.47 0.28
C ALA A 53 17.25 -3.16 0.50
N ALA A 54 17.95 -2.69 -0.53
CA ALA A 54 18.51 -1.35 -0.54
C ALA A 54 17.42 -0.34 -0.92
N TYR A 55 17.59 0.89 -0.51
CA TYR A 55 16.58 1.92 -0.71
C TYR A 55 16.18 2.11 -2.18
N ASP A 56 17.13 2.00 -3.08
CA ASP A 56 16.90 2.22 -4.51
C ASP A 56 16.64 0.94 -5.31
N ASP A 57 16.49 -0.20 -4.64
CA ASP A 57 16.14 -1.44 -5.31
C ASP A 57 14.75 -1.35 -5.95
N SER A 58 14.57 -2.06 -7.05
CA SER A 58 13.26 -2.23 -7.67
C SER A 58 12.45 -3.22 -6.84
N LEU A 59 11.34 -2.75 -6.29
CA LEU A 59 10.50 -3.56 -5.40
C LEU A 59 9.07 -3.62 -5.93
N PRO A 60 8.37 -4.76 -5.69
CA PRO A 60 6.97 -4.87 -6.09
C PRO A 60 6.10 -3.85 -5.34
N GLU A 61 5.15 -3.25 -6.04
CA GLU A 61 4.20 -2.32 -5.45
C GLU A 61 2.78 -2.68 -5.87
N LEU A 62 1.82 -2.31 -5.02
CA LEU A 62 0.43 -2.48 -5.37
C LEU A 62 0.07 -1.61 -6.57
N PRO A 63 -0.77 -2.12 -7.48
CA PRO A 63 -1.21 -1.32 -8.61
C PRO A 63 -2.19 -0.23 -8.21
N GLU A 64 -2.51 0.62 -9.16
CA GLU A 64 -3.59 1.59 -9.01
C GLU A 64 -4.92 0.86 -9.14
N PRO A 65 -5.89 1.06 -8.22
CA PRO A 65 -7.21 0.48 -8.39
C PRO A 65 -7.92 1.04 -9.61
N THR A 66 -8.77 0.22 -10.23
CA THR A 66 -9.51 0.59 -11.43
C THR A 66 -10.97 0.86 -11.12
N GLY A 67 -11.74 1.29 -12.12
CA GLY A 67 -13.19 1.39 -12.04
C GLY A 67 -13.71 2.50 -11.14
N GLY A 68 -12.98 3.58 -10.96
CA GLY A 68 -13.44 4.69 -10.14
C GLY A 68 -13.53 4.37 -8.65
N LEU A 69 -12.78 3.37 -8.22
CA LEU A 69 -12.78 2.93 -6.82
C LEU A 69 -12.15 3.96 -5.89
N VAL A 70 -11.22 4.77 -6.38
CA VAL A 70 -10.53 5.78 -5.59
C VAL A 70 -10.95 7.18 -6.00
N ALA A 71 -10.96 8.08 -5.01
CA ALA A 71 -11.36 9.48 -5.20
C ALA A 71 -10.24 10.33 -5.81
N ARG A 72 -9.00 9.87 -5.71
CA ARG A 72 -7.81 10.56 -6.21
C ARG A 72 -6.71 9.55 -6.48
N ALA A 73 -5.63 10.02 -7.10
CA ALA A 73 -4.47 9.16 -7.33
C ALA A 73 -3.91 8.62 -6.02
N VAL A 74 -3.42 7.40 -6.06
CA VAL A 74 -2.79 6.75 -4.91
C VAL A 74 -1.52 7.50 -4.55
N HIS A 75 -1.30 7.67 -3.25
CA HIS A 75 -0.05 8.23 -2.73
C HIS A 75 0.91 7.09 -2.41
N ARG A 76 2.18 7.28 -2.76
CA ARG A 76 3.22 6.27 -2.54
C ARG A 76 4.42 6.93 -1.90
N TRP A 77 4.97 6.28 -0.85
CA TRP A 77 6.17 6.75 -0.17
C TRP A 77 7.11 5.58 0.04
N ARG A 78 8.39 5.89 0.11
CA ARG A 78 9.41 4.90 0.42
C ARG A 78 10.30 5.45 1.52
N PHE A 79 10.57 4.62 2.52
CA PHE A 79 11.43 5.00 3.65
C PHE A 79 12.43 3.90 3.92
N GLU A 80 13.61 4.29 4.35
CA GLU A 80 14.63 3.37 4.80
C GLU A 80 14.57 3.28 6.32
N SER A 81 14.60 2.07 6.88
CA SER A 81 14.62 1.88 8.32
C SER A 81 16.03 2.13 8.82
N VAL A 82 16.19 3.02 9.79
CA VAL A 82 17.48 3.35 10.39
C VAL A 82 17.60 2.84 11.83
N ASP A 83 16.47 2.58 12.49
CA ASP A 83 16.40 2.05 13.85
C ASP A 83 15.26 1.04 13.94
N GLY A 84 15.51 -0.01 14.64
CA GLY A 84 14.51 -1.07 14.82
C GLY A 84 15.01 -2.37 14.25
#